data_bd912dfcbfcec068219f81d226a2e889
#
_entry.id   bd912dfcbfcec068219f81d226a2e889
#
_cell.length_a   1.000
_cell.length_b   1.000
_cell.length_c   1.000
_cell.angle_alpha   90.00
_cell.angle_beta   90.00
_cell.angle_gamma   90.00
#
_symmetry.space_group_name_H-M   'P 1'
#
loop_
_entity.id
_entity.type
_entity.pdbx_description
1 polymer ?
#
loop_
_entity_poly.entity_id
_entity_poly.type
_entity_poly.pdbx_seq_one_letter_code
_entity_poly.pdbx_strand_id
1 'polypeptide(L)'
;MATIGLDSLYYAKITEDENGTETYGTPKVLAKAMTAELSVELIEAILYADDGASEVVKEFKSGALTLGIDDIGSVVAQDLTGCKIDSNNVVVSRSEDGGSPVAIGFRAKKANGRYRYFWLYRVIFSVPATSLATKGDSITFSSPTIEGTVFRRNKLDGENKHPWKAEVTEGDSGVAPSTISGWFTSVYEPDFTPVTPAITITTQPAALTEVTAGSITGSLSVVASSNTSNPVTYQWYENTIDSSTGGTPINGETSASFDIPT
;
A
#
# COMPACT_ATOMS: atom_id res chain seq x y z
N MET A 1 -4.75 7.66 16.13
CA MET A 1 -6.21 7.63 16.33
C MET A 1 -6.71 6.19 16.28
N ALA A 2 -7.69 5.86 17.13
CA ALA A 2 -8.25 4.50 17.21
C ALA A 2 -9.00 4.11 15.93
N THR A 3 -9.05 2.81 15.66
CA THR A 3 -9.84 2.19 14.59
C THR A 3 -11.21 1.85 15.14
N ILE A 4 -12.29 2.12 14.39
CA ILE A 4 -13.68 1.96 14.84
C ILE A 4 -14.53 1.06 13.95
N GLY A 5 -13.98 0.53 12.86
CA GLY A 5 -14.72 -0.35 11.95
C GLY A 5 -13.79 -1.09 11.01
N LEU A 6 -14.30 -2.19 10.46
CA LEU A 6 -13.65 -3.05 9.48
C LEU A 6 -14.63 -3.26 8.34
N ASP A 7 -14.17 -3.13 7.10
CA ASP A 7 -14.96 -3.44 5.92
C ASP A 7 -14.09 -3.84 4.72
N SER A 8 -14.74 -4.12 3.58
CA SER A 8 -14.07 -4.34 2.30
C SER A 8 -13.05 -5.47 2.34
N LEU A 9 -13.49 -6.67 2.74
CA LEU A 9 -12.65 -7.86 2.77
C LEU A 9 -12.55 -8.48 1.38
N TYR A 10 -11.34 -8.50 0.81
CA TYR A 10 -11.00 -9.03 -0.50
C TYR A 10 -9.99 -10.14 -0.40
N TYR A 11 -9.98 -11.02 -1.41
CA TYR A 11 -8.90 -11.98 -1.64
C TYR A 11 -8.48 -11.96 -3.10
N ALA A 12 -7.23 -12.31 -3.35
CA ALA A 12 -6.71 -12.54 -4.69
C ALA A 12 -5.94 -13.87 -4.71
N LYS A 13 -6.21 -14.69 -5.71
CA LYS A 13 -5.51 -15.97 -5.88
C LYS A 13 -4.06 -15.72 -6.25
N ILE A 14 -3.18 -16.54 -5.74
CA ILE A 14 -1.78 -16.55 -6.11
C ILE A 14 -1.55 -17.71 -7.09
N THR A 15 -0.89 -17.42 -8.20
CA THR A 15 -0.37 -18.41 -9.12
C THR A 15 1.13 -18.30 -9.16
N GLU A 16 1.82 -19.42 -9.16
CA GLU A 16 3.27 -19.49 -9.27
C GLU A 16 3.64 -20.02 -10.66
N ASP A 17 4.62 -19.40 -11.30
CA ASP A 17 5.20 -19.89 -12.54
C ASP A 17 6.20 -21.02 -12.27
N GLU A 18 6.78 -21.60 -13.33
CA GLU A 18 7.76 -22.69 -13.23
C GLU A 18 9.05 -22.27 -12.49
N ASN A 19 9.30 -20.97 -12.36
CA ASN A 19 10.45 -20.41 -11.65
C ASN A 19 10.10 -20.03 -10.19
N GLY A 20 8.86 -20.28 -9.74
CA GLY A 20 8.39 -19.91 -8.40
C GLY A 20 8.03 -18.42 -8.25
N THR A 21 7.90 -17.69 -9.36
CA THR A 21 7.47 -16.28 -9.31
C THR A 21 5.97 -16.20 -9.06
N GLU A 22 5.59 -15.52 -8.00
CA GLU A 22 4.19 -15.32 -7.65
C GLU A 22 3.57 -14.19 -8.47
N THR A 23 2.37 -14.45 -8.97
CA THR A 23 1.49 -13.45 -9.59
C THR A 23 0.13 -13.46 -8.91
N TYR A 24 -0.46 -12.27 -8.80
CA TYR A 24 -1.75 -12.09 -8.13
C TYR A 24 -2.86 -11.95 -9.17
N GLY A 25 -3.91 -12.72 -9.01
CA GLY A 25 -5.15 -12.56 -9.77
C GLY A 25 -5.91 -11.29 -9.38
N THR A 26 -6.94 -10.96 -10.13
CA THR A 26 -7.83 -9.85 -9.80
C THR A 26 -8.50 -10.07 -8.45
N PRO A 27 -8.44 -9.09 -7.52
CA PRO A 27 -9.10 -9.18 -6.24
C PRO A 27 -10.62 -9.38 -6.36
N LYS A 28 -11.14 -10.28 -5.53
CA LYS A 28 -12.58 -10.57 -5.40
C LYS A 28 -13.01 -10.33 -3.96
N VAL A 29 -14.27 -9.97 -3.77
CA VAL A 29 -14.86 -9.89 -2.43
C VAL A 29 -14.87 -11.28 -1.81
N LEU A 30 -14.36 -11.41 -0.58
CA LEU A 30 -14.36 -12.66 0.17
C LEU A 30 -15.72 -12.86 0.85
N ALA A 31 -16.08 -11.95 1.73
CA ALA A 31 -17.31 -11.93 2.53
C ALA A 31 -17.48 -10.55 3.17
N LYS A 32 -18.56 -10.34 3.93
CA LYS A 32 -18.64 -9.15 4.80
C LYS A 32 -17.83 -9.41 6.06
N ALA A 33 -16.88 -8.53 6.32
CA ALA A 33 -16.01 -8.63 7.47
C ALA A 33 -16.71 -8.22 8.75
N MET A 34 -16.56 -9.01 9.79
CA MET A 34 -17.01 -8.71 11.16
C MET A 34 -15.83 -8.43 12.07
N THR A 35 -14.83 -9.31 12.06
CA THR A 35 -13.59 -9.16 12.82
C THR A 35 -12.38 -9.59 11.98
N ALA A 36 -11.22 -9.01 12.28
CA ALA A 36 -9.94 -9.45 11.74
C ALA A 36 -8.89 -9.30 12.85
N GLU A 37 -8.33 -10.42 13.26
CA GLU A 37 -7.28 -10.47 14.26
C GLU A 37 -6.02 -11.04 13.62
N LEU A 38 -4.91 -10.31 13.75
CA LEU A 38 -3.61 -10.70 13.22
C LEU A 38 -2.59 -10.71 14.37
N SER A 39 -2.07 -11.87 14.67
CA SER A 39 -0.91 -12.02 15.56
C SER A 39 0.33 -12.34 14.74
N VAL A 40 1.49 -11.83 15.16
CA VAL A 40 2.75 -11.98 14.43
C VAL A 40 3.74 -12.73 15.31
N GLU A 41 4.35 -13.75 14.75
CA GLU A 41 5.43 -14.52 15.36
C GLU A 41 6.76 -14.10 14.74
N LEU A 42 7.74 -13.81 15.59
CA LEU A 42 9.09 -13.41 15.19
C LEU A 42 10.09 -14.52 15.54
N ILE A 43 11.10 -14.66 14.69
CA ILE A 43 12.33 -15.38 15.05
C ILE A 43 13.24 -14.37 15.72
N GLU A 44 13.76 -14.72 16.88
CA GLU A 44 14.74 -13.91 17.60
C GLU A 44 15.99 -14.74 17.87
N ALA A 45 17.15 -14.17 17.55
CA ALA A 45 18.45 -14.72 17.88
C ALA A 45 19.28 -13.63 18.55
N ILE A 46 19.89 -13.98 19.69
CA ILE A 46 20.74 -13.09 20.47
C ILE A 46 22.14 -13.68 20.50
N LEU A 47 23.12 -12.93 20.02
CA LEU A 47 24.54 -13.24 20.18
C LEU A 47 25.03 -12.55 21.46
N TYR A 48 25.63 -13.33 22.35
CA TYR A 48 26.27 -12.82 23.56
C TYR A 48 27.79 -12.78 23.34
N ALA A 49 28.40 -11.64 23.63
CA ALA A 49 29.84 -11.45 23.67
C ALA A 49 30.22 -10.55 24.83
N ASP A 50 31.39 -10.79 25.48
CA ASP A 50 31.87 -10.02 26.62
C ASP A 50 30.85 -9.84 27.76
N ASP A 51 30.18 -10.94 28.13
CA ASP A 51 29.14 -11.01 29.17
C ASP A 51 27.90 -10.15 28.93
N GLY A 52 27.64 -9.71 27.69
CA GLY A 52 26.47 -8.92 27.30
C GLY A 52 25.86 -9.35 25.96
N ALA A 53 24.62 -8.94 25.70
CA ALA A 53 24.01 -9.09 24.40
C ALA A 53 24.72 -8.16 23.40
N SER A 54 25.41 -8.73 22.43
CA SER A 54 26.19 -8.01 21.42
C SER A 54 25.36 -7.73 20.17
N GLU A 55 24.60 -8.71 19.70
CA GLU A 55 23.74 -8.58 18.51
C GLU A 55 22.38 -9.22 18.78
N VAL A 56 21.33 -8.60 18.27
CA VAL A 56 19.94 -9.10 18.32
C VAL A 56 19.37 -9.06 16.92
N VAL A 57 18.99 -10.21 16.39
CA VAL A 57 18.31 -10.33 15.09
C VAL A 57 16.85 -10.71 15.35
N LYS A 58 15.93 -9.94 14.77
CA LYS A 58 14.48 -10.23 14.81
C LYS A 58 13.94 -10.22 13.39
N GLU A 59 13.34 -11.32 12.99
CA GLU A 59 12.77 -11.48 11.66
C GLU A 59 11.34 -12.02 11.74
N PHE A 60 10.51 -11.67 10.75
CA PHE A 60 9.18 -12.22 10.61
C PHE A 60 9.25 -13.71 10.31
N LYS A 61 8.58 -14.53 11.10
CA LYS A 61 8.45 -15.98 10.92
C LYS A 61 7.13 -16.33 10.23
N SER A 62 6.03 -15.96 10.86
CA SER A 62 4.66 -16.22 10.40
C SER A 62 3.68 -15.29 11.12
N GLY A 63 2.43 -15.28 10.67
CA GLY A 63 1.34 -14.66 11.40
C GLY A 63 0.14 -15.59 11.44
N ALA A 64 -0.65 -15.52 12.51
CA ALA A 64 -1.97 -16.14 12.56
C ALA A 64 -3.02 -15.06 12.30
N LEU A 65 -3.86 -15.29 11.28
CA LEU A 65 -4.97 -14.44 10.89
C LEU A 65 -6.28 -15.14 11.21
N THR A 66 -7.12 -14.51 12.02
CA THR A 66 -8.47 -14.98 12.33
C THR A 66 -9.47 -13.97 11.77
N LEU A 67 -10.34 -14.40 10.88
CA LEU A 67 -11.39 -13.59 10.27
C LEU A 67 -12.77 -14.08 10.71
N GLY A 68 -13.55 -13.20 11.36
CA GLY A 68 -14.98 -13.38 11.53
C GLY A 68 -15.73 -12.79 10.35
N ILE A 69 -16.59 -13.57 9.72
CA ILE A 69 -17.33 -13.21 8.50
C ILE A 69 -18.81 -13.53 8.65
N ASP A 70 -19.63 -12.95 7.78
CA ASP A 70 -21.08 -13.21 7.77
C ASP A 70 -21.41 -14.59 7.18
N ASP A 71 -20.80 -14.94 6.07
CA ASP A 71 -20.99 -16.22 5.36
C ASP A 71 -19.82 -16.46 4.40
N ILE A 72 -19.65 -17.70 3.96
CA ILE A 72 -18.66 -18.09 2.96
C ILE A 72 -19.35 -18.77 1.76
N GLY A 73 -19.31 -18.12 0.61
CA GLY A 73 -19.84 -18.69 -0.62
C GLY A 73 -19.02 -19.90 -1.10
N SER A 74 -19.67 -20.85 -1.75
CA SER A 74 -19.04 -22.10 -2.22
C SER A 74 -17.80 -21.90 -3.09
N VAL A 75 -17.81 -20.89 -3.98
CA VAL A 75 -16.65 -20.55 -4.83
C VAL A 75 -15.50 -20.01 -4.00
N VAL A 76 -15.80 -19.17 -3.01
CA VAL A 76 -14.78 -18.64 -2.08
C VAL A 76 -14.20 -19.77 -1.25
N ALA A 77 -15.03 -20.64 -0.71
CA ALA A 77 -14.59 -21.84 0.02
C ALA A 77 -13.65 -22.71 -0.84
N GLN A 78 -14.01 -22.98 -2.09
CA GLN A 78 -13.14 -23.71 -3.03
C GLN A 78 -11.80 -23.00 -3.23
N ASP A 79 -11.81 -21.68 -3.45
CA ASP A 79 -10.60 -20.90 -3.70
C ASP A 79 -9.67 -20.85 -2.48
N LEU A 80 -10.24 -20.83 -1.25
CA LEU A 80 -9.46 -20.72 -0.01
C LEU A 80 -9.00 -22.07 0.53
N THR A 81 -9.85 -23.10 0.49
CA THR A 81 -9.58 -24.38 1.18
C THR A 81 -9.20 -25.51 0.23
N GLY A 82 -9.32 -25.31 -1.09
CA GLY A 82 -9.01 -26.32 -2.09
C GLY A 82 -10.10 -27.39 -2.29
N CYS A 83 -11.24 -27.30 -1.58
CA CYS A 83 -12.37 -28.18 -1.77
C CYS A 83 -12.87 -28.13 -3.23
N LYS A 84 -13.62 -29.13 -3.66
CA LYS A 84 -14.16 -29.18 -5.01
C LYS A 84 -15.67 -28.98 -5.02
N ILE A 85 -16.15 -28.31 -6.05
CA ILE A 85 -17.58 -28.21 -6.35
C ILE A 85 -17.89 -29.25 -7.46
N ASP A 86 -18.85 -30.11 -7.19
CA ASP A 86 -19.27 -31.15 -8.18
C ASP A 86 -20.22 -30.55 -9.24
N SER A 87 -20.64 -31.40 -10.18
CA SER A 87 -21.58 -31.01 -11.25
C SER A 87 -22.98 -30.64 -10.75
N ASN A 88 -23.31 -30.94 -9.50
CA ASN A 88 -24.57 -30.57 -8.84
C ASN A 88 -24.45 -29.34 -7.96
N ASN A 89 -23.32 -28.64 -8.04
CA ASN A 89 -22.96 -27.49 -7.19
C ASN A 89 -22.82 -27.84 -5.69
N VAL A 90 -22.48 -29.08 -5.36
CA VAL A 90 -22.21 -29.53 -4.01
C VAL A 90 -20.73 -29.37 -3.70
N VAL A 91 -20.43 -28.70 -2.56
CA VAL A 91 -19.05 -28.55 -2.05
C VAL A 91 -18.64 -29.87 -1.39
N VAL A 92 -17.59 -30.49 -1.91
CA VAL A 92 -17.03 -31.73 -1.40
C VAL A 92 -15.63 -31.46 -0.87
N SER A 93 -15.45 -31.67 0.45
CA SER A 93 -14.15 -31.61 1.11
C SER A 93 -13.54 -32.99 1.19
N ARG A 94 -12.27 -33.12 0.87
CA ARG A 94 -11.50 -34.36 0.88
C ARG A 94 -10.36 -34.27 1.88
N SER A 95 -9.84 -35.40 2.33
CA SER A 95 -8.70 -35.43 3.27
C SER A 95 -7.42 -34.82 2.71
N GLU A 96 -7.28 -34.83 1.38
CA GLU A 96 -6.12 -34.32 0.65
C GLU A 96 -6.27 -32.84 0.25
N ASP A 97 -7.43 -32.21 0.52
CA ASP A 97 -7.64 -30.81 0.20
C ASP A 97 -6.74 -29.93 1.09
N GLY A 98 -5.97 -29.08 0.45
CA GLY A 98 -5.10 -28.11 1.09
C GLY A 98 -5.46 -26.69 0.65
N GLY A 99 -5.41 -25.75 1.57
CA GLY A 99 -5.66 -24.35 1.27
C GLY A 99 -4.69 -23.83 0.19
N SER A 100 -5.22 -23.21 -0.85
CA SER A 100 -4.41 -22.49 -1.84
C SER A 100 -3.95 -21.17 -1.26
N PRO A 101 -2.70 -20.74 -1.53
CA PRO A 101 -2.24 -19.44 -1.08
C PRO A 101 -3.03 -18.32 -1.77
N VAL A 102 -3.44 -17.34 -0.99
CA VAL A 102 -4.15 -16.14 -1.44
C VAL A 102 -3.58 -14.89 -0.79
N ALA A 103 -3.70 -13.76 -1.47
CA ALA A 103 -3.51 -12.47 -0.82
C ALA A 103 -4.83 -12.01 -0.20
N ILE A 104 -4.77 -11.39 0.98
CA ILE A 104 -5.95 -10.88 1.71
C ILE A 104 -5.84 -9.38 1.85
N GLY A 105 -6.86 -8.67 1.39
CA GLY A 105 -6.98 -7.23 1.50
C GLY A 105 -8.20 -6.83 2.34
N PHE A 106 -8.04 -5.83 3.19
CA PHE A 106 -9.13 -5.24 3.95
C PHE A 106 -8.80 -3.80 4.33
N ARG A 107 -9.80 -3.06 4.79
CA ARG A 107 -9.57 -1.73 5.33
C ARG A 107 -10.28 -1.55 6.66
N ALA A 108 -9.75 -0.63 7.44
CA ALA A 108 -10.26 -0.30 8.75
C ALA A 108 -10.53 1.21 8.86
N LYS A 109 -11.73 1.57 9.29
CA LYS A 109 -12.13 2.96 9.48
C LYS A 109 -11.52 3.50 10.77
N LYS A 110 -10.94 4.70 10.71
CA LYS A 110 -10.39 5.42 11.87
C LYS A 110 -11.42 6.40 12.42
N ALA A 111 -11.27 6.78 13.67
CA ALA A 111 -12.17 7.73 14.35
C ALA A 111 -12.24 9.12 13.70
N ASN A 112 -11.27 9.48 12.86
CA ASN A 112 -11.28 10.72 12.07
C ASN A 112 -12.00 10.63 10.71
N GLY A 113 -12.69 9.52 10.44
CA GLY A 113 -13.39 9.28 9.17
C GLY A 113 -12.52 8.73 8.03
N ARG A 114 -11.20 8.74 8.15
CA ARG A 114 -10.25 8.20 7.17
C ARG A 114 -10.14 6.69 7.29
N TYR A 115 -9.56 6.04 6.29
CA TYR A 115 -9.35 4.61 6.27
C TYR A 115 -7.87 4.24 6.33
N ARG A 116 -7.60 3.07 6.91
CA ARG A 116 -6.32 2.38 6.85
C ARG A 116 -6.53 1.11 6.07
N TYR A 117 -5.72 0.88 5.06
CA TYR A 117 -5.82 -0.21 4.10
C TYR A 117 -4.69 -1.18 4.32
N PHE A 118 -4.98 -2.47 4.07
CA PHE A 118 -4.03 -3.56 4.29
C PHE A 118 -4.03 -4.52 3.12
N TRP A 119 -2.87 -5.10 2.82
CA TRP A 119 -2.68 -6.32 2.08
C TRP A 119 -1.76 -7.24 2.86
N LEU A 120 -2.18 -8.50 3.07
CA LEU A 120 -1.35 -9.62 3.50
C LEU A 120 -1.05 -10.43 2.24
N TYR A 121 0.22 -10.53 1.87
CA TYR A 121 0.60 -11.00 0.54
C TYR A 121 0.43 -12.50 0.33
N ARG A 122 0.56 -13.32 1.36
CA ARG A 122 0.45 -14.77 1.27
C ARG A 122 -0.18 -15.33 2.53
N VAL A 123 -1.40 -15.83 2.39
CA VAL A 123 -2.17 -16.44 3.48
C VAL A 123 -2.67 -17.79 3.00
N ILE A 124 -2.55 -18.81 3.83
CA ILE A 124 -3.09 -20.15 3.59
C ILE A 124 -4.12 -20.43 4.67
N PHE A 125 -5.37 -20.67 4.28
CA PHE A 125 -6.47 -20.93 5.20
C PHE A 125 -6.62 -22.42 5.49
N SER A 126 -7.00 -22.70 6.73
CA SER A 126 -7.47 -24.01 7.15
C SER A 126 -8.96 -24.19 6.78
N VAL A 127 -9.41 -25.43 6.72
CA VAL A 127 -10.85 -25.72 6.57
C VAL A 127 -11.59 -25.15 7.79
N PRO A 128 -12.59 -24.28 7.59
CA PRO A 128 -13.28 -23.64 8.71
C PRO A 128 -14.08 -24.64 9.53
N ALA A 129 -14.07 -24.43 10.85
CA ALA A 129 -14.96 -25.18 11.73
C ALA A 129 -16.41 -24.71 11.54
N THR A 130 -17.33 -25.67 11.53
CA THR A 130 -18.77 -25.36 11.41
C THR A 130 -19.41 -25.43 12.79
N SER A 131 -20.07 -24.35 13.19
CA SER A 131 -20.86 -24.27 14.42
C SER A 131 -22.26 -23.78 14.08
N LEU A 132 -23.25 -24.61 14.36
CA LEU A 132 -24.65 -24.31 14.06
C LEU A 132 -25.48 -24.39 15.35
N ALA A 133 -26.44 -23.47 15.49
CA ALA A 133 -27.38 -23.47 16.60
C ALA A 133 -28.80 -23.42 16.06
N THR A 134 -29.73 -24.09 16.76
CA THR A 134 -31.13 -24.03 16.42
C THR A 134 -31.75 -22.68 16.85
N LYS A 135 -32.73 -22.21 16.11
CA LYS A 135 -33.51 -21.03 16.46
C LYS A 135 -34.30 -21.32 17.74
N GLY A 136 -34.03 -20.55 18.79
CA GLY A 136 -34.83 -20.51 20.03
C GLY A 136 -35.81 -19.35 20.04
N ASP A 137 -36.20 -18.91 21.22
CA ASP A 137 -37.14 -17.77 21.41
C ASP A 137 -36.50 -16.43 20.99
N SER A 138 -35.19 -16.37 20.87
CA SER A 138 -34.42 -15.25 20.32
C SER A 138 -33.64 -15.66 19.07
N ILE A 139 -33.43 -14.71 18.14
CA ILE A 139 -32.61 -14.92 16.95
C ILE A 139 -31.16 -14.65 17.35
N THR A 140 -30.33 -15.69 17.28
CA THR A 140 -28.87 -15.56 17.44
C THR A 140 -28.22 -15.87 16.11
N PHE A 141 -27.42 -14.94 15.60
CA PHE A 141 -26.63 -15.16 14.38
C PHE A 141 -25.41 -16.00 14.70
N SER A 142 -25.19 -17.06 13.93
CA SER A 142 -23.94 -17.80 13.93
C SER A 142 -23.06 -17.24 12.82
N SER A 143 -21.94 -16.63 13.18
CA SER A 143 -20.96 -16.09 12.23
C SER A 143 -19.75 -17.02 12.15
N PRO A 144 -19.43 -17.57 10.97
CA PRO A 144 -18.28 -18.43 10.81
C PRO A 144 -16.98 -17.66 11.03
N THR A 145 -15.99 -18.37 11.55
CA THR A 145 -14.63 -17.89 11.71
C THR A 145 -13.72 -18.73 10.83
N ILE A 146 -12.86 -18.07 10.06
CA ILE A 146 -11.84 -18.74 9.26
C ILE A 146 -10.45 -18.35 9.78
N GLU A 147 -9.58 -19.35 9.87
CA GLU A 147 -8.22 -19.20 10.36
C GLU A 147 -7.22 -19.44 9.23
N GLY A 148 -6.25 -18.56 9.13
CA GLY A 148 -5.19 -18.64 8.13
C GLY A 148 -3.83 -18.33 8.71
N THR A 149 -2.82 -18.94 8.13
CA THR A 149 -1.43 -18.63 8.44
C THR A 149 -0.88 -17.67 7.40
N VAL A 150 -0.31 -16.56 7.86
CA VAL A 150 0.32 -15.55 7.02
C VAL A 150 1.79 -15.88 6.88
N PHE A 151 2.26 -15.88 5.65
CA PHE A 151 3.65 -16.09 5.27
C PHE A 151 4.20 -14.87 4.53
N ARG A 152 5.51 -14.76 4.48
CA ARG A 152 6.16 -13.88 3.52
C ARG A 152 5.88 -14.38 2.10
N ARG A 153 5.78 -13.48 1.12
CA ARG A 153 5.66 -13.89 -0.28
C ARG A 153 7.00 -14.40 -0.82
N ASN A 154 6.95 -15.24 -1.83
CA ASN A 154 8.15 -15.75 -2.49
C ASN A 154 8.74 -14.69 -3.44
N LYS A 155 7.89 -13.89 -4.08
CA LYS A 155 8.30 -12.80 -4.96
C LYS A 155 9.08 -11.74 -4.18
N LEU A 156 10.27 -11.41 -4.68
CA LEU A 156 11.08 -10.32 -4.15
C LEU A 156 10.48 -8.95 -4.52
N ASP A 157 10.76 -7.96 -3.72
CA ASP A 157 10.53 -6.55 -4.05
C ASP A 157 11.75 -5.93 -4.74
N GLY A 158 11.69 -4.62 -5.02
CA GLY A 158 12.77 -3.88 -5.67
C GLY A 158 14.07 -3.80 -4.87
N GLU A 159 14.04 -4.13 -3.57
CA GLU A 159 15.21 -4.19 -2.68
C GLU A 159 15.70 -5.63 -2.39
N ASN A 160 15.21 -6.61 -3.14
CA ASN A 160 15.47 -8.04 -2.94
C ASN A 160 15.06 -8.56 -1.56
N LYS A 161 13.92 -8.08 -1.05
CA LYS A 161 13.31 -8.54 0.21
C LYS A 161 12.00 -9.28 -0.08
N HIS A 162 11.54 -10.02 0.91
CA HIS A 162 10.29 -10.77 0.86
C HIS A 162 9.21 -10.08 1.71
N PRO A 163 8.41 -9.17 1.16
CA PRO A 163 7.31 -8.57 1.90
C PRO A 163 6.29 -9.60 2.36
N TRP A 164 5.68 -9.37 3.51
CA TRP A 164 4.55 -10.17 4.01
C TRP A 164 3.27 -9.35 4.17
N LYS A 165 3.42 -8.02 4.33
CA LYS A 165 2.31 -7.08 4.51
C LYS A 165 2.61 -5.75 3.82
N ALA A 166 1.56 -5.11 3.26
CA ALA A 166 1.55 -3.69 2.97
C ALA A 166 0.42 -3.00 3.72
N GLU A 167 0.65 -1.77 4.15
CA GLU A 167 -0.40 -0.95 4.74
C GLU A 167 -0.23 0.51 4.35
N VAL A 168 -1.35 1.22 4.23
CA VAL A 168 -1.39 2.65 3.93
C VAL A 168 -2.55 3.31 4.67
N THR A 169 -2.34 4.53 5.14
CA THR A 169 -3.41 5.34 5.74
C THR A 169 -3.78 6.47 4.79
N GLU A 170 -5.06 6.60 4.52
CA GLU A 170 -5.61 7.68 3.71
C GLU A 170 -5.27 9.05 4.32
N GLY A 171 -4.71 9.94 3.48
CA GLY A 171 -4.36 11.31 3.87
C GLY A 171 -3.09 11.45 4.70
N ASP A 172 -2.27 10.41 4.81
CA ASP A 172 -0.90 10.56 5.28
C ASP A 172 -0.06 11.27 4.20
N SER A 173 0.94 12.03 4.63
CA SER A 173 1.81 12.79 3.72
C SER A 173 2.50 11.87 2.72
N GLY A 174 2.50 12.24 1.45
CA GLY A 174 3.11 11.47 0.37
C GLY A 174 2.24 10.36 -0.22
N VAL A 175 1.07 10.09 0.34
CA VAL A 175 0.15 9.09 -0.21
C VAL A 175 -0.65 9.70 -1.36
N ALA A 176 -0.44 9.19 -2.58
CA ALA A 176 -1.19 9.63 -3.75
C ALA A 176 -2.66 9.15 -3.68
N PRO A 177 -3.65 9.98 -4.05
CA PRO A 177 -5.05 9.56 -4.10
C PRO A 177 -5.30 8.33 -4.99
N SER A 178 -4.52 8.18 -6.07
CA SER A 178 -4.57 7.03 -6.98
C SER A 178 -4.20 5.71 -6.30
N THR A 179 -3.26 5.73 -5.34
CA THR A 179 -2.89 4.55 -4.54
C THR A 179 -4.08 4.05 -3.73
N ILE A 180 -4.82 4.97 -3.12
CA ILE A 180 -6.01 4.63 -2.33
C ILE A 180 -7.15 4.13 -3.21
N SER A 181 -7.48 4.84 -4.31
CA SER A 181 -8.57 4.45 -5.21
C SER A 181 -8.31 3.13 -5.94
N GLY A 182 -7.04 2.82 -6.22
CA GLY A 182 -6.62 1.57 -6.85
C GLY A 182 -6.38 0.39 -5.90
N TRP A 183 -6.46 0.58 -4.57
CA TRP A 183 -5.98 -0.39 -3.57
C TRP A 183 -6.59 -1.79 -3.71
N PHE A 184 -7.88 -1.91 -4.03
CA PHE A 184 -8.56 -3.19 -4.23
C PHE A 184 -8.81 -3.54 -5.71
N THR A 185 -8.26 -2.77 -6.64
CA THR A 185 -8.30 -3.10 -8.07
C THR A 185 -7.26 -4.16 -8.42
N SER A 186 -6.11 -4.10 -7.75
CA SER A 186 -5.03 -5.10 -7.81
C SER A 186 -4.36 -5.22 -6.45
N VAL A 187 -3.66 -6.33 -6.20
CA VAL A 187 -2.80 -6.43 -5.02
C VAL A 187 -1.66 -5.42 -5.16
N TYR A 188 -1.44 -4.62 -4.13
CA TYR A 188 -0.42 -3.58 -4.15
C TYR A 188 0.98 -4.19 -4.29
N GLU A 189 1.71 -3.79 -5.31
CA GLU A 189 3.12 -4.14 -5.50
C GLU A 189 4.00 -3.01 -5.00
N PRO A 190 4.89 -3.28 -4.02
CA PRO A 190 5.79 -2.25 -3.53
C PRO A 190 6.81 -1.88 -4.61
N ASP A 191 6.92 -0.59 -4.86
CA ASP A 191 7.90 0.01 -5.76
C ASP A 191 8.91 0.78 -4.91
N PHE A 192 10.12 0.23 -4.79
CA PHE A 192 11.25 0.84 -4.11
C PHE A 192 12.28 1.41 -5.10
N THR A 193 11.88 1.62 -6.36
CA THR A 193 12.77 2.30 -7.30
C THR A 193 13.08 3.70 -6.76
N PRO A 194 14.37 4.07 -6.65
CA PRO A 194 14.71 5.41 -6.23
C PRO A 194 14.10 6.43 -7.21
N VAL A 195 13.22 7.27 -6.71
CA VAL A 195 12.70 8.37 -7.52
C VAL A 195 13.84 9.32 -7.79
N THR A 196 14.36 9.31 -9.02
CA THR A 196 15.33 10.33 -9.44
C THR A 196 14.65 11.70 -9.34
N PRO A 197 15.14 12.61 -8.48
CA PRO A 197 14.53 13.92 -8.35
C PRO A 197 14.53 14.64 -9.70
N ALA A 198 13.38 15.09 -10.13
CA ALA A 198 13.21 15.85 -11.36
C ALA A 198 12.33 17.08 -11.10
N ILE A 199 12.73 18.21 -11.69
CA ILE A 199 11.95 19.44 -11.66
C ILE A 199 11.30 19.59 -13.03
N THR A 200 9.98 19.82 -13.01
CA THR A 200 9.21 20.16 -14.21
C THR A 200 8.79 21.61 -14.15
N ILE A 201 9.21 22.42 -15.10
CA ILE A 201 8.74 23.82 -15.25
C ILE A 201 7.45 23.76 -16.08
N THR A 202 6.33 24.14 -15.47
CA THR A 202 5.01 24.15 -16.12
C THR A 202 4.69 25.50 -16.75
N THR A 203 5.31 26.57 -16.26
CA THR A 203 5.19 27.91 -16.84
C THR A 203 6.56 28.56 -16.81
N GLN A 204 7.08 28.90 -17.98
CA GLN A 204 8.31 29.67 -18.14
C GLN A 204 8.03 31.15 -17.92
N PRO A 205 9.03 31.95 -17.46
CA PRO A 205 8.96 33.39 -17.52
C PRO A 205 8.71 33.89 -18.95
N ALA A 206 8.13 35.08 -19.09
CA ALA A 206 7.95 35.69 -20.39
C ALA A 206 9.31 35.82 -21.08
N ALA A 207 9.39 35.40 -22.36
CA ALA A 207 10.63 35.45 -23.15
C ALA A 207 11.09 36.91 -23.42
N LEU A 208 10.14 37.82 -23.41
CA LEU A 208 10.39 39.28 -23.59
C LEU A 208 9.43 40.03 -22.66
N THR A 209 9.95 40.97 -21.91
CA THR A 209 9.16 41.92 -21.13
C THR A 209 9.67 43.34 -21.46
N GLU A 210 8.81 44.12 -22.08
CA GLU A 210 9.14 45.53 -22.42
C GLU A 210 8.88 46.41 -21.19
N VAL A 211 9.84 47.27 -20.90
CA VAL A 211 9.75 48.26 -19.83
C VAL A 211 10.06 49.67 -20.34
N THR A 212 9.45 50.67 -19.73
CA THR A 212 9.67 52.05 -20.15
C THR A 212 10.72 52.70 -19.25
N ALA A 213 11.75 53.27 -19.84
CA ALA A 213 12.80 54.00 -19.09
C ALA A 213 12.21 55.09 -18.22
N GLY A 214 12.58 55.11 -16.94
CA GLY A 214 12.05 56.05 -15.92
C GLY A 214 10.70 55.66 -15.33
N SER A 215 10.09 54.52 -15.73
CA SER A 215 8.87 53.97 -15.14
C SER A 215 8.84 52.44 -15.32
N ILE A 216 9.85 51.80 -14.74
CA ILE A 216 9.97 50.35 -14.83
C ILE A 216 9.00 49.72 -13.82
N THR A 217 8.08 48.92 -14.35
CA THR A 217 7.12 48.11 -13.57
C THR A 217 6.97 46.76 -14.23
N GLY A 218 6.78 45.72 -13.44
CA GLY A 218 6.52 44.38 -13.90
C GLY A 218 7.29 43.33 -13.13
N SER A 219 6.92 42.09 -13.29
CA SER A 219 7.57 40.93 -12.70
C SER A 219 7.71 39.80 -13.67
N LEU A 220 8.75 39.00 -13.48
CA LEU A 220 8.92 37.71 -14.12
C LEU A 220 8.47 36.62 -13.16
N SER A 221 7.79 35.60 -13.64
CA SER A 221 7.36 34.50 -12.80
C SER A 221 7.61 33.15 -13.48
N VAL A 222 7.88 32.14 -12.66
CA VAL A 222 8.06 30.75 -13.07
C VAL A 222 7.19 29.85 -12.19
N VAL A 223 6.58 28.83 -12.80
CA VAL A 223 5.89 27.78 -12.06
C VAL A 223 6.62 26.47 -12.30
N ALA A 224 7.11 25.88 -11.23
CA ALA A 224 7.80 24.61 -11.26
C ALA A 224 7.29 23.67 -10.19
N SER A 225 7.35 22.37 -10.45
CA SER A 225 7.01 21.32 -9.51
C SER A 225 8.11 20.26 -9.44
N SER A 226 8.27 19.65 -8.28
CA SER A 226 9.12 18.49 -8.08
C SER A 226 8.29 17.21 -8.13
N ASN A 227 8.85 16.13 -8.66
CA ASN A 227 8.27 14.79 -8.56
C ASN A 227 8.53 14.12 -7.19
N THR A 228 9.22 14.82 -6.29
CA THR A 228 9.47 14.38 -4.91
C THR A 228 8.76 15.30 -3.94
N SER A 229 8.73 14.94 -2.65
CA SER A 229 8.18 15.78 -1.57
C SER A 229 9.08 16.97 -1.19
N ASN A 230 10.26 17.08 -1.79
CA ASN A 230 11.17 18.20 -1.53
C ASN A 230 10.65 19.50 -2.19
N PRO A 231 10.67 20.62 -1.49
CA PRO A 231 10.25 21.89 -2.05
C PRO A 231 11.20 22.32 -3.18
N VAL A 232 10.65 22.98 -4.20
CA VAL A 232 11.43 23.61 -5.26
C VAL A 232 12.04 24.90 -4.70
N THR A 233 13.31 25.12 -4.94
CA THR A 233 14.03 26.36 -4.61
C THR A 233 14.39 27.08 -5.91
N TYR A 234 14.49 28.41 -5.86
CA TYR A 234 14.72 29.26 -7.00
C TYR A 234 15.93 30.15 -6.75
N GLN A 235 16.56 30.62 -7.82
CA GLN A 235 17.56 31.69 -7.82
C GLN A 235 17.51 32.38 -9.16
N TRP A 236 17.29 33.69 -9.17
CA TRP A 236 17.35 34.51 -10.38
C TRP A 236 18.77 34.96 -10.69
N TYR A 237 19.06 35.05 -11.97
CA TYR A 237 20.37 35.44 -12.48
C TYR A 237 20.20 36.55 -13.49
N GLU A 238 21.17 37.46 -13.54
CA GLU A 238 21.30 38.51 -14.56
C GLU A 238 22.45 38.15 -15.50
N ASN A 239 22.33 38.56 -16.76
CA ASN A 239 23.39 38.42 -17.75
C ASN A 239 23.39 39.62 -18.66
N THR A 240 24.56 40.03 -19.12
CA THR A 240 24.75 41.11 -20.11
C THR A 240 24.61 40.70 -21.56
N ILE A 241 24.50 39.40 -21.79
CA ILE A 241 24.29 38.80 -23.10
C ILE A 241 23.05 37.87 -23.05
N ASP A 242 22.40 37.66 -24.17
CA ASP A 242 21.29 36.73 -24.28
C ASP A 242 21.81 35.27 -24.20
N SER A 243 21.98 34.80 -22.96
CA SER A 243 22.50 33.44 -22.70
C SER A 243 21.96 32.95 -21.36
N SER A 244 21.58 31.67 -21.33
CA SER A 244 21.18 30.96 -20.12
C SER A 244 22.36 30.44 -19.28
N THR A 245 23.61 30.72 -19.69
CA THR A 245 24.83 30.31 -18.99
C THR A 245 25.74 31.52 -18.72
N GLY A 246 26.49 31.47 -17.61
CA GLY A 246 27.45 32.53 -17.27
C GLY A 246 26.85 33.77 -16.61
N GLY A 247 25.57 33.75 -16.25
CA GLY A 247 24.92 34.84 -15.51
C GLY A 247 25.42 34.96 -14.05
N THR A 248 25.26 36.15 -13.47
CA THR A 248 25.57 36.44 -12.06
C THR A 248 24.30 36.29 -11.24
N PRO A 249 24.30 35.57 -10.08
CA PRO A 249 23.12 35.46 -9.25
C PRO A 249 22.73 36.82 -8.64
N ILE A 250 21.43 37.14 -8.73
CA ILE A 250 20.88 38.36 -8.09
C ILE A 250 20.67 38.05 -6.62
N ASN A 251 21.38 38.72 -5.76
CA ASN A 251 21.41 38.40 -4.34
C ASN A 251 20.05 38.62 -3.68
N GLY A 252 19.56 37.57 -3.00
CA GLY A 252 18.27 37.60 -2.28
C GLY A 252 17.06 37.23 -3.15
N GLU A 253 17.20 37.11 -4.47
CA GLU A 253 16.10 36.84 -5.37
C GLU A 253 15.90 35.32 -5.54
N THR A 254 15.22 34.71 -4.54
CA THR A 254 15.02 33.27 -4.40
C THR A 254 13.53 32.86 -4.46
N SER A 255 12.65 33.79 -4.82
CA SER A 255 11.22 33.54 -4.98
C SER A 255 10.88 33.03 -6.39
N ALA A 256 9.70 32.40 -6.54
CA ALA A 256 9.18 32.01 -7.86
C ALA A 256 8.85 33.20 -8.76
N SER A 257 8.79 34.40 -8.20
CA SER A 257 8.63 35.67 -8.93
C SER A 257 9.79 36.61 -8.63
N PHE A 258 10.16 37.40 -9.62
CA PHE A 258 11.20 38.43 -9.56
C PHE A 258 10.61 39.76 -10.03
N ASP A 259 10.63 40.79 -9.20
CA ASP A 259 10.21 42.14 -9.56
C ASP A 259 11.37 42.84 -10.30
N ILE A 260 11.08 43.34 -11.50
CA ILE A 260 12.09 44.01 -12.32
C ILE A 260 12.48 45.32 -11.63
N PRO A 261 13.76 45.51 -11.25
CA PRO A 261 14.19 46.72 -10.50
C PRO A 261 14.03 47.99 -11.33
N THR A 262 13.66 49.08 -10.66
CA THR A 262 13.45 50.40 -11.24
C THR A 262 14.78 51.10 -11.56
#